data_72c632f6d765352ef900450e4a1d6b6e
#
_entry.id   72c632f6d765352ef900450e4a1d6b6e
#
_cell.length_a   1.000
_cell.length_b   1.000
_cell.length_c   1.000
_cell.angle_alpha   90.00
_cell.angle_beta   90.00
_cell.angle_gamma   90.00
#
_symmetry.space_group_name_H-M   'P 1'
#
loop_
_entity.id
_entity.type
_entity.pdbx_description
1 polymer ?
#
loop_
_entity_poly.entity_id
_entity_poly.type
_entity_poly.pdbx_seq_one_letter_code
_entity_poly.pdbx_strand_id
1 'polypeptide(L)'
;MNKIKAKTPLQDSGERTHFETGAMREIVQGKGRFDLLPLAEISNIVTQLNVDDYNVIFRALLTEERPPKKGELDELEVRIIAQIYFQLNLFRKLGSYQTLLSTFHLGVILNAYKSGVKLDSIQTLNSEYTTFFFNTLWELAKHYENGALKYAARNWEKGLPLHSFIDSALRHLTKAMVGLEDEPHNIAFLWNIVCAMYTKVNHPSLDDFTIAGIKKNGE
;
A
#
# COMPACT_ATOMS: atom_id res chain seq x y z
N MET A 1 -23.87 9.84 12.20
CA MET A 1 -23.47 9.72 10.77
C MET A 1 -22.52 10.87 10.44
N ASN A 2 -21.23 10.69 10.68
CA ASN A 2 -20.23 11.65 10.20
C ASN A 2 -20.05 11.36 8.69
N LYS A 3 -20.64 12.21 7.85
CA LYS A 3 -20.34 12.25 6.43
C LYS A 3 -18.84 12.52 6.29
N ILE A 4 -18.07 11.55 5.78
CA ILE A 4 -16.73 11.80 5.26
C ILE A 4 -16.93 12.93 4.24
N LYS A 5 -16.54 14.16 4.62
CA LYS A 5 -16.57 15.30 3.70
C LYS A 5 -15.63 14.92 2.56
N ALA A 6 -16.18 14.74 1.37
CA ALA A 6 -15.38 14.75 0.17
C ALA A 6 -14.47 15.97 0.26
N LYS A 7 -13.15 15.75 0.24
CA LYS A 7 -12.20 16.87 0.22
C LYS A 7 -12.62 17.75 -0.95
N THR A 8 -12.71 19.05 -0.71
CA THR A 8 -13.05 20.09 -1.67
C THR A 8 -12.34 19.80 -3.02
N PRO A 9 -13.02 19.92 -4.17
CA PRO A 9 -12.38 19.81 -5.46
C PRO A 9 -11.10 20.65 -5.47
N LEU A 10 -10.01 20.10 -6.02
CA LEU A 10 -8.77 20.85 -6.18
C LEU A 10 -9.08 22.19 -6.84
N GLN A 11 -8.87 23.29 -6.11
CA GLN A 11 -9.00 24.61 -6.68
C GLN A 11 -7.91 24.79 -7.74
N ASP A 12 -8.28 25.39 -8.87
CA ASP A 12 -7.32 25.82 -9.89
C ASP A 12 -6.32 26.79 -9.22
N SER A 13 -5.03 26.44 -9.22
CA SER A 13 -3.98 27.26 -8.64
C SER A 13 -3.71 28.55 -9.44
N GLY A 14 -4.26 28.64 -10.66
CA GLY A 14 -3.94 29.69 -11.61
C GLY A 14 -2.57 29.54 -12.28
N GLU A 15 -1.69 28.74 -11.73
CA GLU A 15 -0.36 28.47 -12.27
C GLU A 15 -0.40 27.40 -13.36
N ARG A 16 0.43 27.56 -14.40
CA ARG A 16 0.49 26.67 -15.56
C ARG A 16 1.90 26.21 -15.87
N THR A 17 2.03 24.93 -16.21
CA THR A 17 3.22 24.40 -16.89
C THR A 17 3.08 24.67 -18.38
N HIS A 18 4.09 25.26 -19.00
CA HIS A 18 4.20 25.49 -20.43
C HIS A 18 5.10 24.42 -21.04
N PHE A 19 4.64 23.81 -22.12
CA PHE A 19 5.40 22.81 -22.87
C PHE A 19 5.99 23.44 -24.15
N GLU A 20 7.10 22.87 -24.62
CA GLU A 20 7.76 23.32 -25.86
C GLU A 20 6.83 23.33 -27.09
N THR A 21 5.80 22.47 -27.07
CA THR A 21 4.75 22.43 -28.10
C THR A 21 3.80 23.61 -28.05
N GLY A 22 3.92 24.51 -27.08
CA GLY A 22 2.96 25.59 -26.81
C GLY A 22 1.74 25.18 -26.01
N ALA A 23 1.58 23.90 -25.70
CA ALA A 23 0.49 23.44 -24.82
C ALA A 23 0.72 23.93 -23.38
N MET A 24 -0.39 24.13 -22.66
CA MET A 24 -0.36 24.54 -21.26
C MET A 24 -1.19 23.57 -20.42
N ARG A 25 -0.75 23.34 -19.20
CA ARG A 25 -1.48 22.53 -18.20
C ARG A 25 -1.30 23.15 -16.83
N GLU A 26 -2.31 23.00 -15.98
CA GLU A 26 -2.17 23.33 -14.56
C GLU A 26 -1.00 22.57 -13.94
N ILE A 27 -0.28 23.21 -13.00
CA ILE A 27 0.83 22.54 -12.31
C ILE A 27 0.36 21.25 -11.61
N VAL A 28 1.24 20.26 -11.59
CA VAL A 28 0.95 18.92 -11.05
C VAL A 28 1.31 18.80 -9.58
N GLN A 29 2.16 19.69 -9.08
CA GLN A 29 2.72 19.62 -7.73
C GLN A 29 1.63 19.48 -6.64
N GLY A 30 1.77 18.48 -5.78
CA GLY A 30 0.85 18.18 -4.69
C GLY A 30 -0.44 17.44 -5.11
N LYS A 31 -0.62 17.14 -6.41
CA LYS A 31 -1.80 16.41 -6.93
C LYS A 31 -1.61 14.90 -6.95
N GLY A 32 -0.38 14.43 -6.74
CA GLY A 32 0.03 13.05 -6.90
C GLY A 32 0.40 12.70 -8.34
N ARG A 33 1.47 11.94 -8.51
CA ARG A 33 2.01 11.50 -9.81
C ARG A 33 1.54 10.06 -10.10
N PHE A 34 0.31 9.93 -10.58
CA PHE A 34 -0.27 8.63 -10.96
C PHE A 34 0.49 7.95 -12.11
N ASP A 35 1.16 8.72 -12.96
CA ASP A 35 2.02 8.20 -14.02
C ASP A 35 3.29 7.52 -13.50
N LEU A 36 3.65 7.73 -12.24
CA LEU A 36 4.78 7.08 -11.58
C LEU A 36 4.37 5.80 -10.82
N LEU A 37 3.09 5.51 -10.71
CA LEU A 37 2.62 4.26 -10.10
C LEU A 37 3.02 3.06 -11.00
N PRO A 38 3.38 1.91 -10.42
CA PRO A 38 3.58 0.67 -11.17
C PRO A 38 2.22 0.13 -11.63
N LEU A 39 1.79 0.54 -12.82
CA LEU A 39 0.41 0.35 -13.31
C LEU A 39 -0.01 -1.12 -13.39
N ALA A 40 0.92 -2.04 -13.70
CA ALA A 40 0.65 -3.47 -13.71
C ALA A 40 0.31 -4.00 -12.32
N GLU A 41 1.09 -3.63 -11.33
CA GLU A 41 0.88 -3.99 -9.92
C GLU A 41 -0.41 -3.39 -9.38
N ILE A 42 -0.68 -2.11 -9.69
CA ILE A 42 -1.93 -1.44 -9.32
C ILE A 42 -3.13 -2.11 -10.00
N SER A 43 -3.03 -2.51 -11.27
CA SER A 43 -4.08 -3.27 -11.96
C SER A 43 -4.38 -4.58 -11.23
N ASN A 44 -3.36 -5.34 -10.86
CA ASN A 44 -3.51 -6.60 -10.10
C ASN A 44 -4.18 -6.35 -8.74
N ILE A 45 -3.76 -5.29 -8.03
CA ILE A 45 -4.35 -4.88 -6.76
C ILE A 45 -5.85 -4.57 -6.93
N VAL A 46 -6.22 -3.76 -7.92
CA VAL A 46 -7.62 -3.35 -8.16
C VAL A 46 -8.48 -4.56 -8.57
N THR A 47 -7.95 -5.44 -9.41
CA THR A 47 -8.69 -6.63 -9.88
C THR A 47 -9.08 -7.54 -8.74
N GLN A 48 -8.23 -7.66 -7.72
CA GLN A 48 -8.50 -8.54 -6.58
C GLN A 48 -9.48 -7.96 -5.54
N LEU A 49 -9.89 -6.71 -5.65
CA LEU A 49 -10.94 -6.18 -4.78
C LEU A 49 -12.26 -6.97 -4.88
N ASN A 50 -12.47 -7.70 -5.97
CA ASN A 50 -13.69 -8.46 -6.25
C ASN A 50 -13.57 -9.98 -6.04
N VAL A 51 -12.44 -10.51 -5.54
CA VAL A 51 -12.23 -11.95 -5.48
C VAL A 51 -12.64 -12.51 -4.11
N ASP A 52 -13.36 -13.65 -4.14
CA ASP A 52 -13.82 -14.39 -2.95
C ASP A 52 -12.70 -14.78 -1.97
N ASP A 53 -11.45 -14.87 -2.43
CA ASP A 53 -10.28 -15.16 -1.58
C ASP A 53 -10.05 -14.09 -0.50
N TYR A 54 -10.45 -12.85 -0.74
CA TYR A 54 -10.50 -11.79 0.26
C TYR A 54 -11.45 -12.12 1.39
N ASN A 55 -12.61 -12.67 1.06
CA ASN A 55 -13.62 -13.06 2.03
C ASN A 55 -13.12 -14.14 2.97
N VAL A 56 -12.21 -15.03 2.54
CA VAL A 56 -11.67 -16.10 3.40
C VAL A 56 -10.71 -15.54 4.46
N ILE A 57 -9.76 -14.69 4.07
CA ILE A 57 -8.83 -14.03 5.01
C ILE A 57 -9.63 -13.13 5.95
N PHE A 58 -10.62 -12.43 5.42
CA PHE A 58 -11.43 -11.48 6.15
C PHE A 58 -12.39 -12.17 7.14
N ARG A 59 -13.06 -13.25 6.73
CA ARG A 59 -13.91 -14.05 7.62
C ARG A 59 -13.13 -14.66 8.77
N ALA A 60 -11.89 -15.10 8.52
CA ALA A 60 -11.01 -15.60 9.56
C ALA A 60 -10.61 -14.52 10.59
N LEU A 61 -10.56 -13.25 10.17
CA LEU A 61 -10.25 -12.10 11.05
C LEU A 61 -11.48 -11.64 11.85
N LEU A 62 -12.70 -11.78 11.30
CA LEU A 62 -13.94 -11.21 11.88
C LEU A 62 -14.70 -12.16 12.83
N THR A 63 -14.21 -13.35 13.16
CA THR A 63 -14.96 -14.37 13.91
C THR A 63 -15.18 -14.09 15.39
N GLU A 64 -14.70 -12.95 15.95
CA GLU A 64 -14.99 -12.58 17.33
C GLU A 64 -15.37 -11.08 17.46
N GLU A 65 -16.62 -10.86 17.80
CA GLU A 65 -17.16 -9.54 18.18
C GLU A 65 -16.79 -9.20 19.62
N ARG A 66 -15.76 -8.39 19.82
CA ARG A 66 -15.56 -7.67 21.08
C ARG A 66 -15.02 -6.27 20.81
N PRO A 67 -15.74 -5.21 21.19
CA PRO A 67 -15.21 -3.84 21.07
C PRO A 67 -14.00 -3.68 21.99
N PRO A 68 -12.90 -3.03 21.52
CA PRO A 68 -11.69 -2.85 22.29
C PRO A 68 -11.91 -1.94 23.49
N LYS A 69 -11.22 -2.23 24.59
CA LYS A 69 -11.10 -1.30 25.70
C LYS A 69 -10.05 -0.24 25.35
N LYS A 70 -10.37 1.02 25.66
CA LYS A 70 -9.49 2.16 25.39
C LYS A 70 -8.13 1.97 26.05
N GLY A 71 -7.05 1.84 25.24
CA GLY A 71 -5.67 1.68 25.72
C GLY A 71 -5.09 0.28 25.64
N GLU A 72 -5.88 -0.75 25.25
CA GLU A 72 -5.36 -2.06 24.86
C GLU A 72 -5.13 -2.06 23.35
N LEU A 73 -4.06 -2.72 22.89
CA LEU A 73 -3.91 -3.06 21.48
C LEU A 73 -5.19 -3.81 21.07
N ASP A 74 -5.91 -3.26 20.10
CA ASP A 74 -7.13 -3.86 19.59
C ASP A 74 -6.81 -5.25 19.07
N GLU A 75 -7.52 -6.26 19.54
CA GLU A 75 -7.30 -7.65 19.15
C GLU A 75 -7.35 -7.84 17.63
N LEU A 76 -8.18 -7.07 16.94
CA LEU A 76 -8.27 -7.11 15.49
C LEU A 76 -7.06 -6.49 14.80
N GLU A 77 -6.52 -5.36 15.28
CA GLU A 77 -5.25 -4.81 14.79
C GLU A 77 -4.13 -5.85 14.92
N VAL A 78 -4.03 -6.50 16.08
CA VAL A 78 -3.02 -7.56 16.33
C VAL A 78 -3.20 -8.71 15.35
N ARG A 79 -4.43 -9.15 15.08
CA ARG A 79 -4.72 -10.22 14.11
C ARG A 79 -4.33 -9.81 12.68
N ILE A 80 -4.67 -8.60 12.24
CA ILE A 80 -4.30 -8.10 10.92
C ILE A 80 -2.77 -8.04 10.79
N ILE A 81 -2.08 -7.52 11.79
CA ILE A 81 -0.62 -7.45 11.81
C ILE A 81 -0.01 -8.86 11.79
N ALA A 82 -0.53 -9.80 12.58
CA ALA A 82 -0.08 -11.19 12.56
C ALA A 82 -0.24 -11.82 11.17
N GLN A 83 -1.33 -11.52 10.45
CA GLN A 83 -1.53 -11.97 9.08
C GLN A 83 -0.55 -11.33 8.11
N ILE A 84 -0.20 -10.04 8.26
CA ILE A 84 0.85 -9.39 7.46
C ILE A 84 2.18 -10.15 7.61
N TYR A 85 2.62 -10.42 8.84
CA TYR A 85 3.84 -11.20 9.09
C TYR A 85 3.76 -12.63 8.54
N PHE A 86 2.61 -13.27 8.66
CA PHE A 86 2.36 -14.60 8.12
C PHE A 86 2.50 -14.62 6.59
N GLN A 87 1.88 -13.67 5.89
CA GLN A 87 1.99 -13.54 4.43
C GLN A 87 3.42 -13.27 3.97
N LEU A 88 4.16 -12.41 4.68
CA LEU A 88 5.57 -12.16 4.38
C LEU A 88 6.46 -13.39 4.64
N ASN A 89 6.16 -14.20 5.67
CA ASN A 89 6.83 -15.47 5.89
C ASN A 89 6.51 -16.50 4.79
N LEU A 90 5.27 -16.55 4.32
CA LEU A 90 4.90 -17.36 3.14
C LEU A 90 5.63 -16.87 1.89
N PHE A 91 5.70 -15.56 1.69
CA PHE A 91 6.47 -14.97 0.59
C PHE A 91 7.93 -15.40 0.65
N ARG A 92 8.58 -15.32 1.81
CA ARG A 92 9.96 -15.77 2.00
C ARG A 92 10.14 -17.25 1.62
N LYS A 93 9.18 -18.11 1.99
CA LYS A 93 9.25 -19.56 1.73
C LYS A 93 8.95 -19.93 0.30
N LEU A 94 7.91 -19.34 -0.28
CA LEU A 94 7.32 -19.76 -1.57
C LEU A 94 7.70 -18.83 -2.73
N GLY A 95 8.14 -17.60 -2.46
CA GLY A 95 8.39 -16.58 -3.48
C GLY A 95 7.14 -16.16 -4.25
N SER A 96 5.94 -16.41 -3.70
CA SER A 96 4.68 -16.17 -4.38
C SER A 96 4.32 -14.68 -4.40
N TYR A 97 4.13 -14.14 -5.60
CA TYR A 97 3.62 -12.78 -5.80
C TYR A 97 2.29 -12.53 -5.08
N GLN A 98 1.42 -13.54 -5.03
CA GLN A 98 0.11 -13.48 -4.38
C GLN A 98 0.21 -13.13 -2.89
N THR A 99 1.25 -13.56 -2.21
CA THR A 99 1.45 -13.26 -0.79
C THR A 99 1.82 -11.78 -0.55
N LEU A 100 2.60 -11.16 -1.46
CA LEU A 100 2.85 -9.71 -1.41
C LEU A 100 1.57 -8.91 -1.67
N LEU A 101 0.77 -9.36 -2.62
CA LEU A 101 -0.51 -8.75 -2.94
C LEU A 101 -1.47 -8.81 -1.75
N SER A 102 -1.57 -9.98 -1.09
CA SER A 102 -2.33 -10.13 0.16
C SER A 102 -1.79 -9.22 1.27
N THR A 103 -0.47 -9.05 1.36
CA THR A 103 0.17 -8.15 2.33
C THR A 103 -0.22 -6.69 2.09
N PHE A 104 -0.24 -6.25 0.84
CA PHE A 104 -0.69 -4.90 0.47
C PHE A 104 -2.12 -4.64 0.94
N HIS A 105 -3.01 -5.54 0.63
CA HIS A 105 -4.41 -5.39 1.00
C HIS A 105 -4.63 -5.42 2.51
N LEU A 106 -3.96 -6.31 3.24
CA LEU A 106 -3.99 -6.30 4.70
C LEU A 106 -3.54 -4.95 5.27
N GLY A 107 -2.54 -4.33 4.65
CA GLY A 107 -2.10 -2.97 5.00
C GLY A 107 -3.19 -1.91 4.76
N VAL A 108 -3.91 -1.98 3.63
CA VAL A 108 -5.05 -1.08 3.36
C VAL A 108 -6.17 -1.30 4.37
N ILE A 109 -6.50 -2.56 4.69
CA ILE A 109 -7.53 -2.92 5.68
C ILE A 109 -7.15 -2.37 7.06
N LEU A 110 -5.89 -2.55 7.49
CA LEU A 110 -5.41 -2.01 8.75
C LEU A 110 -5.58 -0.48 8.81
N ASN A 111 -5.22 0.21 7.72
CA ASN A 111 -5.37 1.65 7.63
C ASN A 111 -6.83 2.10 7.65
N ALA A 112 -7.71 1.37 6.94
CA ALA A 112 -9.15 1.63 6.93
C ALA A 112 -9.73 1.47 8.33
N TYR A 113 -9.39 0.39 9.02
CA TYR A 113 -9.82 0.11 10.37
C TYR A 113 -9.38 1.22 11.35
N LYS A 114 -8.09 1.59 11.34
CA LYS A 114 -7.55 2.68 12.18
C LYS A 114 -8.20 4.04 11.88
N SER A 115 -8.71 4.23 10.67
CA SER A 115 -9.45 5.43 10.24
C SER A 115 -10.94 5.39 10.58
N GLY A 116 -11.42 4.33 11.25
CA GLY A 116 -12.81 4.17 11.67
C GLY A 116 -13.75 3.68 10.57
N VAL A 117 -13.22 3.18 9.44
CA VAL A 117 -14.03 2.52 8.40
C VAL A 117 -14.54 1.20 8.95
N LYS A 118 -15.86 0.98 8.88
CA LYS A 118 -16.47 -0.26 9.37
C LYS A 118 -16.09 -1.43 8.49
N LEU A 119 -15.62 -2.51 9.12
CA LEU A 119 -15.13 -3.69 8.39
C LEU A 119 -16.23 -4.51 7.70
N ASP A 120 -17.47 -4.48 8.21
CA ASP A 120 -18.64 -5.05 7.53
C ASP A 120 -18.86 -4.42 6.15
N SER A 121 -18.41 -3.18 6.00
CA SER A 121 -18.44 -2.46 4.73
C SER A 121 -17.47 -2.99 3.67
N ILE A 122 -16.43 -3.72 4.07
CA ILE A 122 -15.43 -4.28 3.16
C ILE A 122 -15.99 -5.51 2.43
N GLN A 123 -16.84 -6.31 3.10
CA GLN A 123 -17.45 -7.50 2.51
C GLN A 123 -18.38 -7.21 1.34
N THR A 124 -18.90 -6.01 1.25
CA THR A 124 -19.89 -5.61 0.24
C THR A 124 -19.35 -4.69 -0.84
N LEU A 125 -18.02 -4.38 -0.84
CA LEU A 125 -17.43 -3.31 -1.66
C LEU A 125 -18.29 -2.04 -1.60
N ASN A 126 -18.76 -1.72 -0.40
CA ASN A 126 -19.61 -0.56 -0.23
C ASN A 126 -18.83 0.73 -0.56
N SER A 127 -19.58 1.79 -0.75
CA SER A 127 -19.04 3.09 -1.16
C SER A 127 -18.00 3.65 -0.17
N GLU A 128 -18.06 3.28 1.12
CA GLU A 128 -17.14 3.78 2.15
C GLU A 128 -15.74 3.17 2.00
N TYR A 129 -15.63 1.85 1.93
CA TYR A 129 -14.33 1.18 1.74
C TYR A 129 -13.74 1.47 0.37
N THR A 130 -14.56 1.45 -0.69
CA THR A 130 -14.11 1.79 -2.04
C THR A 130 -13.54 3.20 -2.09
N THR A 131 -14.22 4.17 -1.48
CA THR A 131 -13.74 5.55 -1.37
C THR A 131 -12.41 5.61 -0.59
N PHE A 132 -12.31 4.89 0.53
CA PHE A 132 -11.07 4.81 1.32
C PHE A 132 -9.91 4.22 0.52
N PHE A 133 -10.15 3.12 -0.21
CA PHE A 133 -9.16 2.47 -1.05
C PHE A 133 -8.60 3.42 -2.12
N PHE A 134 -9.45 4.11 -2.88
CA PHE A 134 -9.00 5.05 -3.91
C PHE A 134 -8.32 6.29 -3.32
N ASN A 135 -8.73 6.77 -2.14
CA ASN A 135 -7.99 7.79 -1.41
C ASN A 135 -6.59 7.30 -1.00
N THR A 136 -6.46 6.02 -0.61
CA THR A 136 -5.16 5.42 -0.32
C THR A 136 -4.26 5.38 -1.56
N LEU A 137 -4.81 5.04 -2.74
CA LEU A 137 -4.05 5.12 -4.00
C LEU A 137 -3.63 6.54 -4.33
N TRP A 138 -4.45 7.54 -4.02
CA TRP A 138 -4.06 8.94 -4.22
C TRP A 138 -2.91 9.34 -3.30
N GLU A 139 -2.99 9.01 -2.02
CA GLU A 139 -1.87 9.27 -1.09
C GLU A 139 -0.60 8.51 -1.51
N LEU A 140 -0.74 7.31 -2.05
CA LEU A 140 0.37 6.55 -2.64
C LEU A 140 0.97 7.31 -3.84
N ALA A 141 0.15 7.86 -4.75
CA ALA A 141 0.63 8.67 -5.88
C ALA A 141 1.38 9.93 -5.43
N LYS A 142 0.96 10.57 -4.33
CA LYS A 142 1.71 11.68 -3.70
C LYS A 142 3.04 11.21 -3.11
N HIS A 143 3.07 10.01 -2.54
CA HIS A 143 4.32 9.44 -2.02
C HIS A 143 5.34 9.20 -3.16
N TYR A 144 4.88 8.71 -4.32
CA TYR A 144 5.70 8.61 -5.54
C TYR A 144 6.16 9.98 -6.05
N GLU A 145 5.31 11.01 -6.01
CA GLU A 145 5.68 12.39 -6.35
C GLU A 145 6.81 12.91 -5.45
N ASN A 146 6.68 12.75 -4.13
CA ASN A 146 7.70 13.16 -3.16
C ASN A 146 9.02 12.40 -3.37
N GLY A 147 8.94 11.11 -3.68
CA GLY A 147 10.11 10.30 -4.03
C GLY A 147 10.80 10.79 -5.31
N ALA A 148 10.04 11.19 -6.32
CA ALA A 148 10.57 11.74 -7.57
C ALA A 148 11.29 13.09 -7.37
N LEU A 149 10.80 13.92 -6.47
CA LEU A 149 11.45 15.18 -6.09
C LEU A 149 12.78 14.93 -5.36
N LYS A 150 12.85 13.87 -4.56
CA LYS A 150 14.04 13.53 -3.76
C LYS A 150 15.10 12.76 -4.54
N TYR A 151 14.71 11.83 -5.41
CA TYR A 151 15.60 10.84 -6.03
C TYR A 151 15.57 10.82 -7.55
N ALA A 152 14.77 11.60 -8.21
CA ALA A 152 14.37 11.59 -9.61
C ALA A 152 13.17 10.66 -9.90
N ALA A 153 12.44 11.03 -10.96
CA ALA A 153 11.29 10.25 -11.43
C ALA A 153 11.73 8.82 -11.79
N ARG A 154 10.88 7.85 -11.44
CA ARG A 154 11.07 6.41 -11.74
C ARG A 154 12.36 5.78 -11.16
N ASN A 155 12.99 6.41 -10.16
CA ASN A 155 14.19 5.84 -9.53
C ASN A 155 13.93 4.45 -8.93
N TRP A 156 12.73 4.20 -8.43
CA TRP A 156 12.29 2.92 -7.87
C TRP A 156 12.24 1.78 -8.92
N GLU A 157 12.07 2.10 -10.21
CA GLU A 157 12.06 1.12 -11.30
C GLU A 157 13.41 0.43 -11.53
N LYS A 158 14.49 1.01 -11.03
CA LYS A 158 15.83 0.39 -11.07
C LYS A 158 15.90 -0.87 -10.21
N GLY A 159 14.94 -1.05 -9.31
CA GLY A 159 14.94 -2.10 -8.31
C GLY A 159 15.97 -1.86 -7.19
N LEU A 160 15.74 -2.52 -6.07
CA LEU A 160 16.68 -2.67 -4.96
C LEU A 160 16.67 -4.14 -4.55
N PRO A 161 17.69 -4.61 -3.80
CA PRO A 161 17.62 -5.92 -3.18
C PRO A 161 16.29 -6.10 -2.44
N LEU A 162 15.62 -7.23 -2.66
CA LEU A 162 14.23 -7.42 -2.22
C LEU A 162 14.08 -7.31 -0.70
N HIS A 163 15.11 -7.78 0.06
CA HIS A 163 15.13 -7.64 1.52
C HIS A 163 15.00 -6.17 1.97
N SER A 164 15.57 -5.23 1.20
CA SER A 164 15.57 -3.80 1.56
C SER A 164 14.16 -3.21 1.56
N PHE A 165 13.31 -3.62 0.62
CA PHE A 165 11.90 -3.22 0.61
C PHE A 165 11.13 -3.84 1.77
N ILE A 166 11.35 -5.13 2.06
CA ILE A 166 10.65 -5.82 3.15
C ILE A 166 11.07 -5.25 4.51
N ASP A 167 12.36 -5.02 4.74
CA ASP A 167 12.85 -4.38 5.97
C ASP A 167 12.24 -2.98 6.16
N SER A 168 12.27 -2.18 5.10
CA SER A 168 11.69 -0.83 5.13
C SER A 168 10.18 -0.86 5.37
N ALA A 169 9.45 -1.77 4.73
CA ALA A 169 8.02 -1.96 4.96
C ALA A 169 7.73 -2.26 6.44
N LEU A 170 8.41 -3.25 7.02
CA LEU A 170 8.20 -3.64 8.42
C LEU A 170 8.56 -2.51 9.39
N ARG A 171 9.61 -1.75 9.12
CA ARG A 171 9.98 -0.58 9.91
C ARG A 171 8.90 0.50 9.85
N HIS A 172 8.33 0.78 8.68
CA HIS A 172 7.22 1.74 8.53
C HIS A 172 5.93 1.22 9.19
N LEU A 173 5.63 -0.08 9.07
CA LEU A 173 4.51 -0.69 9.80
C LEU A 173 4.67 -0.48 11.32
N THR A 174 5.85 -0.77 11.86
CA THR A 174 6.15 -0.59 13.29
C THR A 174 5.98 0.86 13.71
N LYS A 175 6.52 1.82 12.95
CA LYS A 175 6.39 3.25 13.21
C LYS A 175 4.93 3.71 13.20
N ALA A 176 4.13 3.23 12.24
CA ALA A 176 2.68 3.50 12.19
C ALA A 176 1.94 2.96 13.43
N MET A 177 2.36 1.78 13.92
CA MET A 177 1.74 1.17 15.12
C MET A 177 2.07 1.92 16.40
N VAL A 178 3.27 2.46 16.54
CA VAL A 178 3.63 3.28 17.71
C VAL A 178 3.23 4.76 17.57
N GLY A 179 2.53 5.10 16.50
CA GLY A 179 1.95 6.44 16.31
C GLY A 179 2.97 7.54 15.96
N LEU A 180 4.09 7.20 15.32
CA LEU A 180 5.00 8.23 14.79
C LEU A 180 4.38 8.92 13.57
N GLU A 181 4.52 10.25 13.50
CA GLU A 181 3.89 11.10 12.48
C GLU A 181 4.91 11.95 11.69
N ASP A 182 6.21 11.60 11.75
CA ASP A 182 7.27 12.28 11.00
C ASP A 182 7.11 12.12 9.47
N GLU A 183 6.40 11.08 9.03
CA GLU A 183 5.96 10.86 7.66
C GLU A 183 4.71 9.95 7.62
N PRO A 184 3.99 9.83 6.49
CA PRO A 184 2.84 8.93 6.38
C PRO A 184 3.28 7.46 6.31
N HIS A 185 3.68 6.89 7.47
CA HIS A 185 4.27 5.56 7.56
C HIS A 185 3.38 4.44 7.02
N ASN A 186 2.08 4.55 7.15
CA ASN A 186 1.11 3.63 6.58
C ASN A 186 1.20 3.60 5.02
N ILE A 187 1.37 4.75 4.39
CA ILE A 187 1.54 4.86 2.93
C ILE A 187 2.93 4.38 2.52
N ALA A 188 3.97 4.74 3.30
CA ALA A 188 5.33 4.28 3.06
C ALA A 188 5.44 2.73 3.18
N PHE A 189 4.70 2.10 4.10
CA PHE A 189 4.57 0.65 4.15
C PHE A 189 4.03 0.08 2.83
N LEU A 190 2.89 0.59 2.36
CA LEU A 190 2.27 0.15 1.11
C LEU A 190 3.17 0.38 -0.10
N TRP A 191 3.86 1.52 -0.14
CA TRP A 191 4.82 1.84 -1.21
C TRP A 191 5.93 0.79 -1.29
N ASN A 192 6.52 0.41 -0.18
CA ASN A 192 7.57 -0.61 -0.14
C ASN A 192 7.06 -1.99 -0.61
N ILE A 193 5.83 -2.39 -0.23
CA ILE A 193 5.23 -3.65 -0.71
C ILE A 193 5.02 -3.62 -2.23
N VAL A 194 4.51 -2.51 -2.78
CA VAL A 194 4.30 -2.38 -4.23
C VAL A 194 5.65 -2.40 -4.99
N CYS A 195 6.68 -1.71 -4.46
CA CYS A 195 8.03 -1.77 -5.04
C CYS A 195 8.64 -3.18 -4.95
N ALA A 196 8.38 -3.93 -3.87
CA ALA A 196 8.78 -5.33 -3.77
C ALA A 196 8.06 -6.21 -4.80
N MET A 197 6.76 -5.99 -5.04
CA MET A 197 5.99 -6.68 -6.08
C MET A 197 6.59 -6.43 -7.46
N TYR A 198 6.86 -5.18 -7.80
CA TYR A 198 7.50 -4.78 -9.05
C TYR A 198 8.89 -5.43 -9.23
N THR A 199 9.73 -5.32 -8.20
CA THR A 199 11.09 -5.87 -8.23
C THR A 199 11.07 -7.39 -8.39
N LYS A 200 10.16 -8.10 -7.71
CA LYS A 200 10.01 -9.55 -7.85
C LYS A 200 9.75 -10.00 -9.28
N VAL A 201 8.97 -9.21 -10.03
CA VAL A 201 8.61 -9.52 -11.42
C VAL A 201 9.68 -9.05 -12.41
N ASN A 202 10.15 -7.82 -12.27
CA ASN A 202 10.98 -7.16 -13.28
C ASN A 202 12.49 -7.30 -13.02
N HIS A 203 12.89 -7.60 -11.78
CA HIS A 203 14.30 -7.75 -11.38
C HIS A 203 14.52 -9.02 -10.53
N PRO A 204 14.22 -10.23 -11.07
CA PRO A 204 14.28 -11.48 -10.30
C PRO A 204 15.69 -11.81 -9.77
N SER A 205 16.75 -11.23 -10.33
CA SER A 205 18.13 -11.35 -9.83
C SER A 205 18.38 -10.57 -8.52
N LEU A 206 17.49 -9.64 -8.18
CA LEU A 206 17.54 -8.89 -6.91
C LEU A 206 16.76 -9.59 -5.79
N ASP A 207 16.27 -10.80 -6.02
CA ASP A 207 15.58 -11.59 -4.99
C ASP A 207 16.59 -12.26 -4.06
N ASP A 208 17.00 -11.53 -3.06
CA ASP A 208 17.87 -11.99 -1.97
C ASP A 208 17.10 -12.23 -0.66
N PHE A 209 15.77 -12.26 -0.73
CA PHE A 209 14.88 -12.45 0.41
C PHE A 209 14.22 -13.82 0.44
N THR A 210 13.75 -14.32 -0.71
CA THR A 210 13.10 -15.63 -0.76
C THR A 210 14.13 -16.76 -0.72
N ILE A 211 13.73 -17.92 -0.17
CA ILE A 211 14.62 -19.10 -0.12
C ILE A 211 15.07 -19.52 -1.52
N ALA A 212 14.18 -19.46 -2.52
CA ALA A 212 14.50 -19.77 -3.89
C ALA A 212 15.46 -18.73 -4.52
N GLY A 213 15.26 -17.44 -4.24
CA GLY A 213 16.12 -16.36 -4.71
C GLY A 213 17.52 -16.45 -4.13
N ILE A 214 17.64 -16.67 -2.81
CA ILE A 214 18.94 -16.84 -2.13
C ILE A 214 19.72 -18.00 -2.72
N LYS A 215 19.08 -19.16 -2.95
CA LYS A 215 19.75 -20.33 -3.54
C LYS A 215 20.23 -20.09 -4.97
N LYS A 216 19.45 -19.34 -5.76
CA LYS A 216 19.79 -19.04 -7.15
C LYS A 216 20.93 -18.03 -7.26
N ASN A 217 21.01 -17.06 -6.34
CA ASN A 217 22.02 -15.99 -6.37
C ASN A 217 23.27 -16.35 -5.57
N GLY A 218 23.29 -17.48 -4.85
CA GLY A 218 24.42 -17.97 -4.06
C GLY A 218 25.22 -19.11 -4.73
N GLU A 219 24.81 -19.52 -5.93
CA GLU A 219 25.57 -20.41 -6.83
C GLU A 219 26.37 -19.57 -7.84
#